data_f5b492f4dad8431b456d0be90d0b7f97
#
_entry.id   f5b492f4dad8431b456d0be90d0b7f97
#
_cell.length_a   1.000
_cell.length_b   1.000
_cell.length_c   1.000
_cell.angle_alpha   90.00
_cell.angle_beta   90.00
_cell.angle_gamma   90.00
#
_symmetry.space_group_name_H-M   'P 1'
#
loop_
_entity.id
_entity.type
_entity.pdbx_description
1 polymer ?
#
loop_
_entity_poly.entity_id
_entity_poly.type
_entity_poly.pdbx_seq_one_letter_code
_entity_poly.pdbx_strand_id
1 'polypeptide(L)'
;MSNAQPPADPSRRTVLTALSWSAPVLALSASAPTAVASAATTGGALTLNGGSSAGEGIFFAGSNYDGATASGPYTAQQLQVIVTVPTGVPFTTSAAPAGFDVSVDGNVVTLTNTTPLPAGEQTPVLGDFFISGSFAVGTSYTVRVAPTTITTTFTGLAADGTF
;
A
#
# COMPACT_ATOMS: atom_id res chain seq x y z
N MET A 1 -52.16 42.61 -57.02
CA MET A 1 -50.89 43.08 -56.42
C MET A 1 -50.54 42.11 -55.29
N SER A 2 -49.69 41.19 -55.57
CA SER A 2 -49.25 40.15 -54.63
C SER A 2 -47.95 40.58 -54.00
N ASN A 3 -47.98 40.78 -52.66
CA ASN A 3 -46.83 41.23 -51.90
C ASN A 3 -46.10 39.97 -51.38
N ALA A 4 -45.00 39.63 -52.07
CA ALA A 4 -44.13 38.53 -51.67
C ALA A 4 -43.22 39.05 -50.55
N GLN A 5 -43.35 38.46 -49.39
CA GLN A 5 -42.51 38.71 -48.22
C GLN A 5 -41.16 37.94 -48.39
N PRO A 6 -40.02 38.62 -48.22
CA PRO A 6 -38.71 37.92 -48.30
C PRO A 6 -38.52 36.92 -47.16
N PRO A 7 -37.73 35.85 -47.38
CA PRO A 7 -37.46 34.87 -46.36
C PRO A 7 -36.62 35.50 -45.20
N ALA A 8 -37.01 35.15 -44.01
CA ALA A 8 -36.33 35.60 -42.78
C ALA A 8 -34.92 34.97 -42.68
N ASP A 9 -33.91 35.80 -42.54
CA ASP A 9 -32.54 35.38 -42.27
C ASP A 9 -32.46 34.57 -40.94
N PRO A 10 -31.73 33.44 -40.95
CA PRO A 10 -31.54 32.70 -39.70
C PRO A 10 -30.79 33.54 -38.68
N SER A 11 -31.42 33.75 -37.55
CA SER A 11 -30.94 34.62 -36.50
C SER A 11 -29.55 34.15 -36.00
N ARG A 12 -28.62 35.06 -35.89
CA ARG A 12 -27.23 34.87 -35.38
C ARG A 12 -27.18 34.16 -34.02
N ARG A 13 -28.30 34.07 -33.33
CA ARG A 13 -28.39 33.36 -32.03
C ARG A 13 -28.36 31.85 -32.18
N THR A 14 -28.84 31.29 -33.32
CA THR A 14 -28.87 29.82 -33.53
C THR A 14 -27.49 29.26 -33.83
N VAL A 15 -26.57 30.05 -34.41
CA VAL A 15 -25.21 29.61 -34.72
C VAL A 15 -24.32 29.57 -33.47
N LEU A 16 -24.56 30.46 -32.48
CA LEU A 16 -23.77 30.49 -31.27
C LEU A 16 -24.13 29.37 -30.28
N THR A 17 -25.35 28.84 -30.33
CA THR A 17 -25.79 27.74 -29.45
C THR A 17 -25.24 26.39 -29.91
N ALA A 18 -24.94 26.22 -31.22
CA ALA A 18 -24.37 24.98 -31.76
C ALA A 18 -22.87 24.82 -31.47
N LEU A 19 -22.14 25.91 -31.20
CA LEU A 19 -20.71 25.92 -30.90
C LEU A 19 -20.36 25.78 -29.43
N SER A 20 -21.34 25.98 -28.54
CA SER A 20 -21.10 25.93 -27.10
C SER A 20 -21.09 24.51 -26.51
N TRP A 21 -21.49 23.50 -27.28
CA TRP A 21 -21.54 22.09 -26.81
C TRP A 21 -20.32 21.25 -27.23
N SER A 22 -19.48 21.76 -28.12
CA SER A 22 -18.29 21.02 -28.57
C SER A 22 -16.99 21.36 -27.80
N ALA A 23 -16.99 22.42 -27.01
CA ALA A 23 -15.80 22.87 -26.28
C ALA A 23 -15.46 22.08 -25.00
N PRO A 24 -16.39 21.47 -24.25
CA PRO A 24 -16.01 20.76 -23.04
C PRO A 24 -15.43 19.35 -23.26
N VAL A 25 -15.61 18.77 -24.44
CA VAL A 25 -15.15 17.39 -24.68
C VAL A 25 -13.66 17.29 -24.96
N LEU A 26 -13.03 18.36 -25.47
CA LEU A 26 -11.60 18.36 -25.77
C LEU A 26 -10.71 18.69 -24.55
N ALA A 27 -11.28 19.28 -23.49
CA ALA A 27 -10.52 19.61 -22.29
C ALA A 27 -10.35 18.43 -21.32
N LEU A 28 -11.17 17.38 -21.43
CA LEU A 28 -11.11 16.20 -20.57
C LEU A 28 -10.15 15.11 -21.08
N SER A 29 -9.73 15.19 -22.35
CA SER A 29 -8.81 14.20 -22.92
C SER A 29 -7.33 14.51 -22.68
N ALA A 30 -7.01 15.71 -22.18
CA ALA A 30 -5.62 16.13 -21.96
C ALA A 30 -5.10 15.94 -20.52
N SER A 31 -5.97 15.50 -19.60
CA SER A 31 -5.61 15.33 -18.19
C SER A 31 -5.84 13.91 -17.65
N ALA A 32 -5.82 12.91 -18.54
CA ALA A 32 -5.64 11.55 -18.04
C ALA A 32 -4.24 11.53 -17.38
N PRO A 33 -4.14 11.32 -16.05
CA PRO A 33 -2.84 11.06 -15.49
C PRO A 33 -2.31 9.84 -16.25
N THR A 34 -1.16 9.98 -16.88
CA THR A 34 -0.40 8.81 -17.30
C THR A 34 -0.18 8.02 -16.03
N ALA A 35 -0.99 6.99 -15.82
CA ALA A 35 -0.66 5.97 -14.85
C ALA A 35 0.69 5.44 -15.31
N VAL A 36 1.76 5.92 -14.69
CA VAL A 36 3.04 5.26 -14.77
C VAL A 36 2.75 3.91 -14.17
N ALA A 37 2.55 2.91 -15.01
CA ALA A 37 2.49 1.54 -14.56
C ALA A 37 3.86 1.32 -13.89
N SER A 38 3.88 1.40 -12.57
CA SER A 38 5.04 0.96 -11.79
C SER A 38 5.28 -0.47 -12.25
N ALA A 39 6.42 -0.70 -12.87
CA ALA A 39 6.80 -2.05 -13.27
C ALA A 39 6.64 -2.91 -12.01
N ALA A 40 5.76 -3.91 -12.09
CA ALA A 40 5.52 -4.77 -10.96
C ALA A 40 6.86 -5.42 -10.60
N THR A 41 7.45 -4.98 -9.50
CA THR A 41 8.67 -5.57 -8.97
C THR A 41 8.30 -6.97 -8.52
N THR A 42 8.83 -7.97 -9.20
CA THR A 42 8.54 -9.38 -8.90
C THR A 42 9.77 -10.02 -8.30
N GLY A 43 9.57 -10.81 -7.28
CA GLY A 43 10.63 -11.62 -6.68
C GLY A 43 11.24 -11.02 -5.41
N GLY A 44 12.33 -11.65 -4.96
CA GLY A 44 12.92 -11.43 -3.64
C GLY A 44 12.26 -12.30 -2.58
N ALA A 45 12.95 -12.46 -1.47
CA ALA A 45 12.48 -13.22 -0.33
C ALA A 45 12.55 -12.36 0.94
N LEU A 46 11.52 -12.46 1.76
CA LEU A 46 11.47 -11.83 3.08
C LEU A 46 11.43 -12.91 4.15
N THR A 47 12.42 -12.91 5.02
CA THR A 47 12.42 -13.75 6.21
C THR A 47 11.99 -12.89 7.38
N LEU A 48 10.83 -13.18 7.94
CA LEU A 48 10.33 -12.60 9.18
C LEU A 48 10.73 -13.51 10.34
N ASN A 49 11.69 -13.05 11.10
CA ASN A 49 12.16 -13.73 12.30
C ASN A 49 11.67 -13.03 13.55
N GLY A 50 11.21 -13.79 14.54
CA GLY A 50 10.65 -13.22 15.76
C GLY A 50 9.92 -14.26 16.61
N GLY A 51 8.94 -13.80 17.36
CA GLY A 51 8.12 -14.65 18.20
C GLY A 51 6.89 -13.96 18.73
N SER A 52 6.05 -14.72 19.41
CA SER A 52 4.89 -14.23 20.14
C SER A 52 4.84 -14.88 21.52
N SER A 53 4.41 -14.13 22.52
CA SER A 53 4.27 -14.59 23.89
C SER A 53 3.02 -14.00 24.52
N ALA A 54 2.22 -14.84 25.15
CA ALA A 54 1.07 -14.40 25.92
C ALA A 54 1.49 -13.48 27.06
N GLY A 55 0.76 -12.39 27.25
CA GLY A 55 1.07 -11.36 28.24
C GLY A 55 2.16 -10.37 27.83
N GLU A 56 2.94 -10.65 26.80
CA GLU A 56 4.02 -9.77 26.33
C GLU A 56 3.73 -9.18 24.95
N GLY A 57 3.38 -10.01 23.95
CA GLY A 57 3.06 -9.55 22.60
C GLY A 57 3.80 -10.25 21.49
N ILE A 58 4.05 -9.51 20.41
CA ILE A 58 4.75 -9.98 19.21
C ILE A 58 6.04 -9.16 19.07
N PHE A 59 7.14 -9.84 18.75
CA PHE A 59 8.40 -9.17 18.48
C PHE A 59 9.01 -9.68 17.17
N PHE A 60 9.74 -8.81 16.50
CA PHE A 60 10.57 -9.13 15.34
C PHE A 60 12.04 -8.96 15.74
N ALA A 61 12.89 -9.91 15.37
CA ALA A 61 14.32 -9.85 15.65
C ALA A 61 15.11 -10.58 14.57
N GLY A 62 16.02 -9.88 13.90
CA GLY A 62 16.85 -10.47 12.85
C GLY A 62 16.10 -10.79 11.55
N SER A 63 14.99 -10.11 11.27
CA SER A 63 14.30 -10.21 9.98
C SER A 63 15.16 -9.62 8.86
N ASN A 64 15.09 -10.19 7.65
CA ASN A 64 15.86 -9.71 6.52
C ASN A 64 15.09 -9.84 5.20
N TYR A 65 15.39 -8.94 4.26
CA TYR A 65 14.99 -9.01 2.88
C TYR A 65 16.18 -9.49 2.03
N ASP A 66 15.96 -10.49 1.19
CA ASP A 66 16.93 -10.99 0.21
C ASP A 66 16.45 -10.62 -1.19
N GLY A 67 17.16 -9.68 -1.81
CA GLY A 67 16.91 -9.20 -3.17
C GLY A 67 17.56 -10.03 -4.26
N ALA A 68 18.26 -11.13 -3.96
CA ALA A 68 19.04 -11.89 -4.95
C ALA A 68 18.20 -12.35 -6.15
N THR A 69 16.92 -12.65 -5.95
CA THR A 69 15.98 -13.07 -7.00
C THR A 69 15.02 -11.97 -7.43
N ALA A 70 15.18 -10.75 -6.93
CA ALA A 70 14.33 -9.62 -7.29
C ALA A 70 14.69 -9.09 -8.67
N SER A 71 13.69 -8.84 -9.51
CA SER A 71 13.86 -8.25 -10.85
C SER A 71 14.17 -6.75 -10.82
N GLY A 72 14.08 -6.12 -9.67
CA GLY A 72 14.37 -4.71 -9.43
C GLY A 72 14.19 -4.34 -7.96
N PRO A 73 14.60 -3.15 -7.54
CA PRO A 73 14.45 -2.71 -6.17
C PRO A 73 12.96 -2.46 -5.84
N TYR A 74 12.57 -2.75 -4.59
CA TYR A 74 11.32 -2.22 -4.05
C TYR A 74 11.57 -0.75 -3.68
N THR A 75 10.79 0.15 -4.25
CA THR A 75 10.86 1.57 -3.89
C THR A 75 10.22 1.80 -2.52
N ALA A 76 10.41 2.99 -1.97
CA ALA A 76 9.70 3.40 -0.75
C ALA A 76 8.18 3.22 -0.91
N GLN A 77 7.50 2.84 0.17
CA GLN A 77 6.05 2.60 0.27
C GLN A 77 5.53 1.36 -0.49
N GLN A 78 6.40 0.49 -0.98
CA GLN A 78 5.98 -0.72 -1.70
C GLN A 78 5.89 -1.98 -0.83
N LEU A 79 6.79 -2.13 0.16
CA LEU A 79 6.75 -3.25 1.08
C LEU A 79 5.95 -2.88 2.32
N GLN A 80 5.00 -3.72 2.67
CA GLN A 80 4.24 -3.61 3.92
C GLN A 80 4.26 -4.93 4.68
N VAL A 81 4.48 -4.85 5.98
CA VAL A 81 4.23 -5.95 6.92
C VAL A 81 3.05 -5.54 7.79
N ILE A 82 1.99 -6.31 7.71
CA ILE A 82 0.70 -6.01 8.34
C ILE A 82 0.44 -7.03 9.43
N VAL A 83 0.38 -6.56 10.66
CA VAL A 83 0.10 -7.39 11.84
C VAL A 83 -1.28 -7.06 12.37
N THR A 84 -2.14 -8.06 12.45
CA THR A 84 -3.45 -7.91 13.10
C THR A 84 -3.42 -8.64 14.43
N VAL A 85 -3.63 -7.90 15.50
CA VAL A 85 -3.69 -8.44 16.88
C VAL A 85 -5.14 -8.64 17.32
N PRO A 86 -5.41 -9.37 18.41
CA PRO A 86 -6.75 -9.56 18.94
C PRO A 86 -7.46 -8.23 19.21
N THR A 87 -8.72 -8.12 18.81
CA THR A 87 -9.55 -6.94 19.07
C THR A 87 -9.86 -6.74 20.55
N GLY A 88 -10.00 -5.49 20.96
CA GLY A 88 -10.40 -5.14 22.32
C GLY A 88 -9.27 -5.27 23.37
N VAL A 89 -8.07 -5.63 22.98
CA VAL A 89 -6.89 -5.66 23.85
C VAL A 89 -6.07 -4.39 23.62
N PRO A 90 -5.85 -3.55 24.64
CA PRO A 90 -4.95 -2.42 24.51
C PRO A 90 -3.51 -2.90 24.27
N PHE A 91 -2.83 -2.25 23.33
CA PHE A 91 -1.44 -2.53 23.00
C PHE A 91 -0.67 -1.26 22.66
N THR A 92 0.64 -1.34 22.66
CA THR A 92 1.56 -0.29 22.22
C THR A 92 2.59 -0.87 21.26
N THR A 93 3.20 -0.02 20.46
CA THR A 93 4.32 -0.40 19.59
C THR A 93 5.60 0.24 20.10
N SER A 94 6.74 -0.40 19.85
CA SER A 94 8.03 0.26 19.97
C SER A 94 8.16 1.41 18.95
N ALA A 95 9.26 2.15 19.01
CA ALA A 95 9.60 3.12 17.97
C ALA A 95 9.67 2.44 16.59
N ALA A 96 9.37 3.19 15.53
CA ALA A 96 9.48 2.70 14.17
C ALA A 96 10.93 2.22 13.90
N PRO A 97 11.10 1.04 13.30
CA PRO A 97 12.43 0.55 12.95
C PRO A 97 13.04 1.38 11.82
N ALA A 98 14.37 1.43 11.75
CA ALA A 98 15.06 2.18 10.71
C ALA A 98 14.59 1.74 9.31
N GLY A 99 14.27 2.71 8.46
CA GLY A 99 13.77 2.47 7.10
C GLY A 99 12.30 2.06 7.00
N PHE A 100 11.53 2.17 8.09
CA PHE A 100 10.10 1.87 8.11
C PHE A 100 9.32 2.97 8.84
N ASP A 101 8.10 3.20 8.39
CA ASP A 101 7.05 3.90 9.12
C ASP A 101 6.10 2.88 9.77
N VAL A 102 5.55 3.25 10.91
CA VAL A 102 4.56 2.45 11.64
C VAL A 102 3.25 3.22 11.70
N SER A 103 2.17 2.60 11.23
CA SER A 103 0.81 3.10 11.42
C SER A 103 -0.03 2.09 12.18
N VAL A 104 -0.94 2.60 13.01
CA VAL A 104 -1.87 1.78 13.80
C VAL A 104 -3.28 2.24 13.49
N ASP A 105 -4.12 1.29 13.05
CA ASP A 105 -5.54 1.51 12.80
C ASP A 105 -6.34 0.40 13.52
N GLY A 106 -7.01 0.78 14.60
CA GLY A 106 -7.70 -0.17 15.47
C GLY A 106 -6.76 -1.23 16.02
N ASN A 107 -6.93 -2.48 15.61
CA ASN A 107 -6.09 -3.62 15.98
C ASN A 107 -5.09 -4.05 14.89
N VAL A 108 -4.89 -3.21 13.88
CA VAL A 108 -3.96 -3.46 12.78
C VAL A 108 -2.75 -2.54 12.89
N VAL A 109 -1.57 -3.13 12.87
CA VAL A 109 -0.28 -2.43 12.82
C VAL A 109 0.33 -2.68 11.45
N THR A 110 0.63 -1.60 10.72
CA THR A 110 1.26 -1.68 9.40
C THR A 110 2.63 -1.03 9.45
N LEU A 111 3.65 -1.80 9.08
CA LEU A 111 5.00 -1.30 8.88
C LEU A 111 5.22 -1.16 7.37
N THR A 112 5.58 0.03 6.93
CA THR A 112 5.78 0.35 5.50
C THR A 112 7.21 0.85 5.29
N ASN A 113 7.93 0.29 4.31
CA ASN A 113 9.29 0.73 4.03
C ASN A 113 9.34 2.18 3.56
N THR A 114 10.22 2.98 4.13
CA THR A 114 10.46 4.39 3.75
C THR A 114 11.71 4.53 2.87
N THR A 115 12.57 3.52 2.87
CA THR A 115 13.76 3.46 2.02
C THR A 115 13.62 2.33 1.00
N PRO A 116 14.21 2.48 -0.20
CA PRO A 116 14.23 1.40 -1.18
C PRO A 116 14.95 0.15 -0.64
N LEU A 117 14.45 -1.02 -1.02
CA LEU A 117 15.11 -2.30 -0.78
C LEU A 117 15.79 -2.75 -2.08
N PRO A 118 17.11 -2.85 -2.12
CA PRO A 118 17.86 -3.09 -3.35
C PRO A 118 17.65 -4.51 -3.87
N ALA A 119 17.72 -4.67 -5.20
CA ALA A 119 17.86 -5.98 -5.82
C ALA A 119 19.32 -6.46 -5.70
N GLY A 120 19.50 -7.78 -5.60
CA GLY A 120 20.83 -8.39 -5.55
C GLY A 120 21.52 -8.37 -4.18
N GLU A 121 20.91 -7.77 -3.16
CA GLU A 121 21.49 -7.59 -1.84
C GLU A 121 20.59 -8.12 -0.73
N GLN A 122 21.19 -8.45 0.40
CA GLN A 122 20.47 -8.71 1.64
C GLN A 122 20.41 -7.44 2.49
N THR A 123 19.21 -7.11 2.95
CA THR A 123 18.96 -5.93 3.76
C THR A 123 18.26 -6.33 5.06
N PRO A 124 18.86 -6.06 6.23
CA PRO A 124 18.16 -6.19 7.50
C PRO A 124 16.91 -5.31 7.53
N VAL A 125 15.81 -5.85 7.98
CA VAL A 125 14.52 -5.15 8.05
C VAL A 125 13.87 -5.35 9.41
N LEU A 126 13.01 -4.42 9.81
CA LEU A 126 12.19 -4.42 11.02
C LEU A 126 12.98 -4.33 12.35
N GLY A 127 14.31 -4.46 12.35
CA GLY A 127 15.12 -4.36 13.58
C GLY A 127 14.57 -5.20 14.73
N ASP A 128 14.56 -4.61 15.92
CA ASP A 128 13.96 -5.19 17.13
C ASP A 128 12.58 -4.56 17.40
N PHE A 129 11.71 -4.54 16.41
CA PHE A 129 10.36 -4.00 16.54
C PHE A 129 9.47 -4.94 17.34
N PHE A 130 8.65 -4.37 18.23
CA PHE A 130 7.69 -5.15 18.99
C PHE A 130 6.34 -4.45 19.19
N ILE A 131 5.31 -5.26 19.34
CA ILE A 131 3.93 -4.89 19.67
C ILE A 131 3.66 -5.50 21.04
N SER A 132 3.58 -4.66 22.08
CA SER A 132 3.40 -5.10 23.45
C SER A 132 1.94 -4.98 23.89
N GLY A 133 1.39 -6.04 24.47
CA GLY A 133 0.03 -6.06 25.00
C GLY A 133 -0.24 -7.30 25.83
N SER A 134 -1.24 -7.21 26.73
CA SER A 134 -1.64 -8.33 27.57
C SER A 134 -2.55 -9.32 26.83
N PHE A 135 -2.03 -9.90 25.76
CA PHE A 135 -2.76 -10.89 24.97
C PHE A 135 -2.92 -12.20 25.73
N ALA A 136 -4.14 -12.75 25.73
CA ALA A 136 -4.41 -13.99 26.45
C ALA A 136 -3.91 -15.22 25.67
N VAL A 137 -3.52 -16.26 26.39
CA VAL A 137 -3.14 -17.57 25.81
C VAL A 137 -4.27 -18.07 24.90
N GLY A 138 -3.91 -18.52 23.71
CA GLY A 138 -4.83 -19.08 22.71
C GLY A 138 -5.56 -18.01 21.87
N THR A 139 -5.35 -16.70 22.09
CA THR A 139 -5.86 -15.68 21.17
C THR A 139 -5.02 -15.61 19.90
N SER A 140 -5.67 -15.36 18.77
CA SER A 140 -5.02 -15.41 17.45
C SER A 140 -4.50 -14.05 17.01
N TYR A 141 -3.39 -14.07 16.29
CA TYR A 141 -2.89 -12.94 15.52
C TYR A 141 -2.63 -13.36 14.07
N THR A 142 -2.50 -12.40 13.16
CA THR A 142 -2.05 -12.67 11.79
C THR A 142 -0.92 -11.74 11.39
N VAL A 143 0.00 -12.25 10.57
CA VAL A 143 1.03 -11.45 9.90
C VAL A 143 0.92 -11.66 8.40
N ARG A 144 0.82 -10.57 7.66
CA ARG A 144 0.72 -10.57 6.20
C ARG A 144 1.78 -9.64 5.61
N VAL A 145 2.20 -9.96 4.39
CA VAL A 145 3.15 -9.16 3.63
C VAL A 145 2.53 -8.74 2.32
N ALA A 146 2.72 -7.49 1.95
CA ALA A 146 2.35 -6.94 0.65
C ALA A 146 3.59 -6.27 0.01
N PRO A 147 3.80 -6.41 -1.30
CA PRO A 147 2.98 -7.18 -2.25
C PRO A 147 3.15 -8.70 -2.08
N THR A 148 2.16 -9.45 -2.48
CA THR A 148 2.17 -10.93 -2.40
C THR A 148 3.17 -11.60 -3.35
N THR A 149 3.84 -10.82 -4.19
CA THR A 149 4.92 -11.29 -5.08
C THR A 149 6.23 -11.58 -4.34
N ILE A 150 6.37 -11.11 -3.10
CA ILE A 150 7.49 -11.47 -2.22
C ILE A 150 7.25 -12.85 -1.62
N THR A 151 8.22 -13.73 -1.77
CA THR A 151 8.23 -15.01 -1.04
C THR A 151 8.53 -14.74 0.43
N THR A 152 7.58 -15.03 1.31
CA THR A 152 7.74 -14.79 2.75
C THR A 152 7.96 -16.08 3.51
N THR A 153 9.00 -16.11 4.32
CA THR A 153 9.30 -17.18 5.27
C THR A 153 9.18 -16.68 6.69
N PHE A 154 8.58 -17.45 7.56
CA PHE A 154 8.43 -17.15 8.98
C PHE A 154 9.31 -18.07 9.82
N THR A 155 10.02 -17.50 10.80
CA THR A 155 10.88 -18.23 11.74
C THR A 155 10.58 -17.78 13.17
N GLY A 156 10.13 -18.69 14.01
CA GLY A 156 9.71 -18.40 15.40
C GLY A 156 8.40 -17.61 15.49
N LEU A 157 7.95 -17.03 14.40
CA LEU A 157 6.68 -16.34 14.24
C LEU A 157 5.85 -17.12 13.21
N ALA A 158 4.54 -16.95 13.17
CA ALA A 158 3.66 -17.57 12.18
C ALA A 158 2.83 -16.54 11.42
N ALA A 159 2.46 -16.87 10.16
CA ALA A 159 1.53 -16.05 9.40
C ALA A 159 0.15 -15.98 10.06
N ASP A 160 -0.31 -17.10 10.61
CA ASP A 160 -1.50 -17.25 11.43
C ASP A 160 -1.06 -17.93 12.74
N GLY A 161 -0.85 -17.12 13.77
CA GLY A 161 -0.31 -17.57 15.05
C GLY A 161 -1.28 -17.39 16.21
N THR A 162 -0.88 -17.95 17.34
CA THR A 162 -1.56 -17.77 18.63
C THR A 162 -0.55 -17.36 19.70
N PHE A 163 -1.03 -16.62 20.68
CA PHE A 163 -0.26 -16.25 21.88
C PHE A 163 -0.25 -17.37 22.90
#